data_897c6627b0f5afdad304106f4ee26c22
#
_entry.id   897c6627b0f5afdad304106f4ee26c22
#
_cell.length_a   1.000
_cell.length_b   1.000
_cell.length_c   1.000
_cell.angle_alpha   90.00
_cell.angle_beta   90.00
_cell.angle_gamma   90.00
#
_symmetry.space_group_name_H-M   'P 1'
#
loop_
_entity.id
_entity.type
_entity.pdbx_description
1 polymer ?
#
loop_
_entity_poly.entity_id
_entity_poly.type
_entity_poly.pdbx_seq_one_letter_code
_entity_poly.pdbx_strand_id
1 'polypeptide(L)'
;VNGNLLLDNFAFRTATPFVTVPAGITLNIGVAPSNSTSANDTIKNIPVVLQNGKTYVAVANGVVGSGFSPNPDGRSIAFTLIAKDGIKESGMYGGKVDFVVLHGSTDAPAVDVIARNVGKLVDDAAYGDFTNYLTVPASSYLLDVTPANNNNTIVATFEANLTGLGGGVAVVFASGFLNPGANQNG
;
A
#
# COMPACT_ATOMS: atom_id res chain seq x y z
N VAL A 1 -8.08 7.55 17.11
CA VAL A 1 -8.06 8.86 16.46
C VAL A 1 -8.54 9.90 17.46
N ASN A 2 -7.76 10.95 17.67
CA ASN A 2 -8.05 12.00 18.67
C ASN A 2 -8.38 11.45 20.07
N GLY A 3 -7.64 10.43 20.52
CA GLY A 3 -7.85 9.74 21.78
C GLY A 3 -8.94 8.67 21.79
N ASN A 4 -9.72 8.53 20.73
CA ASN A 4 -10.74 7.49 20.63
C ASN A 4 -10.24 6.29 19.82
N LEU A 5 -10.56 5.07 20.27
CA LEU A 5 -10.27 3.85 19.53
C LEU A 5 -11.10 3.84 18.23
N LEU A 6 -10.44 3.65 17.09
CA LEU A 6 -11.06 3.51 15.78
C LEU A 6 -10.97 2.06 15.27
N LEU A 7 -9.79 1.46 15.42
CA LEU A 7 -9.51 0.09 15.02
C LEU A 7 -8.82 -0.63 16.17
N ASP A 8 -9.22 -1.86 16.44
CA ASP A 8 -8.64 -2.73 17.44
C ASP A 8 -8.06 -3.97 16.78
N ASN A 9 -6.95 -4.48 17.31
CA ASN A 9 -6.29 -5.70 16.85
C ASN A 9 -6.06 -5.76 15.32
N PHE A 10 -5.68 -4.62 14.71
CA PHE A 10 -5.47 -4.51 13.29
C PHE A 10 -4.18 -5.21 12.87
N ALA A 11 -4.32 -6.41 12.30
CA ALA A 11 -3.19 -7.27 11.96
C ALA A 11 -2.51 -6.86 10.64
N PHE A 12 -1.25 -7.27 10.50
CA PHE A 12 -0.51 -7.12 9.25
C PHE A 12 -1.23 -7.81 8.07
N ARG A 13 -1.23 -7.18 6.91
CA ARG A 13 -1.92 -7.64 5.68
C ARG A 13 -3.44 -7.76 5.84
N THR A 14 -4.04 -6.94 6.68
CA THR A 14 -5.50 -6.80 6.76
C THR A 14 -5.96 -5.44 6.25
N ALA A 15 -7.23 -5.34 5.87
CA ALA A 15 -7.87 -4.10 5.46
C ALA A 15 -9.22 -3.95 6.17
N THR A 16 -9.66 -2.71 6.36
CA THR A 16 -11.00 -2.40 6.87
C THR A 16 -11.96 -2.12 5.70
N PRO A 17 -13.26 -2.23 5.91
CA PRO A 17 -14.22 -1.51 5.10
C PRO A 17 -13.98 0.01 5.14
N PHE A 18 -14.56 0.75 4.22
CA PHE A 18 -14.56 2.20 4.30
C PHE A 18 -15.30 2.67 5.56
N VAL A 19 -14.71 3.65 6.25
CA VAL A 19 -15.28 4.28 7.43
C VAL A 19 -15.40 5.78 7.22
N THR A 20 -16.50 6.35 7.68
CA THR A 20 -16.71 7.81 7.61
C THR A 20 -15.98 8.47 8.78
N VAL A 21 -15.20 9.48 8.48
CA VAL A 21 -14.45 10.28 9.46
C VAL A 21 -14.66 11.77 9.21
N PRO A 22 -14.51 12.63 10.25
CA PRO A 22 -14.60 14.08 10.08
C PRO A 22 -13.57 14.60 9.07
N ALA A 23 -13.96 15.57 8.27
CA ALA A 23 -13.10 16.27 7.31
C ALA A 23 -12.86 17.74 7.71
N GLY A 24 -11.81 18.36 7.17
CA GLY A 24 -11.48 19.77 7.40
C GLY A 24 -10.89 20.09 8.78
N ILE A 25 -10.69 19.09 9.62
CA ILE A 25 -10.04 19.22 10.93
C ILE A 25 -8.80 18.32 10.99
N THR A 26 -7.90 18.61 11.93
CA THR A 26 -6.75 17.74 12.17
C THR A 26 -7.21 16.48 12.92
N LEU A 27 -7.00 15.34 12.28
CA LEU A 27 -7.15 14.03 12.89
C LEU A 27 -5.77 13.54 13.34
N ASN A 28 -5.58 13.36 14.63
CA ASN A 28 -4.37 12.77 15.18
C ASN A 28 -4.55 11.25 15.23
N ILE A 29 -3.94 10.55 14.28
CA ILE A 29 -4.00 9.10 14.19
C ILE A 29 -2.86 8.53 15.03
N GLY A 30 -3.19 8.02 16.22
CA GLY A 30 -2.26 7.31 17.08
C GLY A 30 -2.22 5.83 16.73
N VAL A 31 -1.04 5.26 16.59
CA VAL A 31 -0.83 3.82 16.46
C VAL A 31 -0.19 3.31 17.72
N ALA A 32 -0.79 2.30 18.33
CA ALA A 32 -0.35 1.70 19.59
C ALA A 32 -0.28 0.17 19.45
N PRO A 33 0.49 -0.53 20.29
CA PRO A 33 0.47 -1.98 20.34
C PRO A 33 -0.94 -2.53 20.64
N SER A 34 -1.25 -3.72 20.17
CA SER A 34 -2.58 -4.34 20.34
C SER A 34 -2.98 -4.56 21.82
N ASN A 35 -2.01 -4.66 22.72
CA ASN A 35 -2.23 -4.77 24.17
C ASN A 35 -2.28 -3.43 24.88
N SER A 36 -2.33 -2.31 24.17
CA SER A 36 -2.45 -0.96 24.72
C SER A 36 -3.77 -0.77 25.45
N THR A 37 -3.72 -0.11 26.58
CA THR A 37 -4.90 0.24 27.37
C THR A 37 -5.12 1.75 27.45
N SER A 38 -4.21 2.54 26.88
CA SER A 38 -4.22 4.00 26.96
C SER A 38 -3.72 4.64 25.67
N ALA A 39 -4.24 5.82 25.36
CA ALA A 39 -3.69 6.67 24.29
C ALA A 39 -2.23 7.08 24.54
N ASN A 40 -1.76 7.01 25.77
CA ASN A 40 -0.35 7.28 26.11
C ASN A 40 0.61 6.19 25.63
N ASP A 41 0.11 4.99 25.30
CA ASP A 41 0.90 3.89 24.76
C ASP A 41 1.21 4.05 23.27
N THR A 42 0.80 5.18 22.68
CA THR A 42 0.97 5.47 21.25
C THR A 42 2.46 5.51 20.87
N ILE A 43 2.89 4.62 20.00
CA ILE A 43 4.26 4.53 19.47
C ILE A 43 4.51 5.54 18.35
N LYS A 44 3.46 5.93 17.64
CA LYS A 44 3.51 6.93 16.56
C LYS A 44 2.19 7.69 16.51
N ASN A 45 2.28 9.02 16.49
CA ASN A 45 1.15 9.91 16.23
C ASN A 45 1.35 10.60 14.87
N ILE A 46 0.34 10.52 14.00
CA ILE A 46 0.38 11.01 12.62
C ILE A 46 -0.80 11.96 12.43
N PRO A 47 -0.55 13.28 12.41
CA PRO A 47 -1.59 14.25 12.12
C PRO A 47 -1.93 14.25 10.62
N VAL A 48 -3.21 14.18 10.31
CA VAL A 48 -3.72 14.26 8.93
C VAL A 48 -4.91 15.21 8.87
N VAL A 49 -5.09 15.88 7.73
CA VAL A 49 -6.29 16.66 7.42
C VAL A 49 -6.90 16.09 6.14
N LEU A 50 -8.12 15.60 6.24
CA LEU A 50 -8.84 15.03 5.11
C LEU A 50 -9.78 16.09 4.52
N GLN A 51 -9.94 16.07 3.20
CA GLN A 51 -10.84 16.97 2.49
C GLN A 51 -12.26 16.40 2.47
N ASN A 52 -13.25 17.27 2.63
CA ASN A 52 -14.65 16.85 2.56
C ASN A 52 -15.02 16.28 1.18
N GLY A 53 -15.80 15.21 1.17
CA GLY A 53 -16.27 14.56 -0.05
C GLY A 53 -15.21 13.75 -0.80
N LYS A 54 -14.04 13.50 -0.19
CA LYS A 54 -13.00 12.64 -0.75
C LYS A 54 -12.97 11.28 -0.09
N THR A 55 -12.73 10.25 -0.90
CA THR A 55 -12.45 8.90 -0.44
C THR A 55 -10.95 8.67 -0.43
N TYR A 56 -10.44 8.10 0.66
CA TYR A 56 -9.02 7.85 0.88
C TYR A 56 -8.77 6.38 1.16
N VAL A 57 -7.60 5.90 0.74
CA VAL A 57 -6.96 4.73 1.35
C VAL A 57 -5.75 5.20 2.14
N ALA A 58 -5.57 4.69 3.34
CA ALA A 58 -4.40 4.93 4.17
C ALA A 58 -3.76 3.60 4.53
N VAL A 59 -2.50 3.44 4.20
CA VAL A 59 -1.74 2.21 4.42
C VAL A 59 -0.69 2.46 5.49
N ALA A 60 -0.76 1.70 6.58
CA ALA A 60 0.30 1.67 7.58
C ALA A 60 1.50 0.93 7.00
N ASN A 61 2.62 1.61 6.86
CA ASN A 61 3.82 1.08 6.21
C ASN A 61 5.09 1.58 6.91
N GLY A 62 6.19 0.91 6.61
CA GLY A 62 7.48 1.22 7.23
C GLY A 62 7.78 0.32 8.42
N VAL A 63 8.89 0.59 9.08
CA VAL A 63 9.41 -0.22 10.18
C VAL A 63 9.41 0.55 11.49
N VAL A 64 9.19 -0.17 12.59
CA VAL A 64 9.30 0.33 13.96
C VAL A 64 10.59 -0.20 14.56
N GLY A 65 11.39 0.68 15.16
CA GLY A 65 12.65 0.31 15.78
C GLY A 65 13.86 0.44 14.84
N SER A 66 14.91 -0.34 15.10
CA SER A 66 16.20 -0.28 14.42
C SER A 66 16.63 -1.68 13.93
N GLY A 67 17.73 -1.73 13.15
CA GLY A 67 18.27 -3.00 12.65
C GLY A 67 17.71 -3.42 11.29
N PHE A 68 16.99 -2.54 10.63
CA PHE A 68 16.48 -2.77 9.26
C PHE A 68 17.42 -2.16 8.22
N SER A 69 17.53 -2.81 7.06
CA SER A 69 18.29 -2.27 5.93
C SER A 69 17.66 -0.97 5.44
N PRO A 70 18.45 0.06 5.13
CA PRO A 70 17.93 1.29 4.57
C PRO A 70 17.35 1.05 3.17
N ASN A 71 16.45 1.92 2.75
CA ASN A 71 15.95 1.90 1.38
C ASN A 71 17.09 2.26 0.40
N PRO A 72 17.29 1.49 -0.69
CA PRO A 72 18.38 1.73 -1.65
C PRO A 72 18.31 3.10 -2.33
N ASP A 73 17.11 3.66 -2.50
CA ASP A 73 16.89 4.97 -3.12
C ASP A 73 16.92 6.13 -2.09
N GLY A 74 17.33 5.83 -0.84
CA GLY A 74 17.48 6.82 0.23
C GLY A 74 16.18 7.31 0.83
N ARG A 75 15.05 6.66 0.57
CA ARG A 75 13.75 7.03 1.16
C ARG A 75 13.66 6.61 2.62
N SER A 76 12.93 7.38 3.42
CA SER A 76 12.70 7.06 4.83
C SER A 76 11.84 5.82 4.95
N ILE A 77 12.32 4.82 5.69
CA ILE A 77 11.59 3.59 6.00
C ILE A 77 10.87 3.66 7.35
N ALA A 78 10.95 4.79 8.05
CA ALA A 78 10.28 4.96 9.33
C ALA A 78 8.77 4.75 9.21
N PHE A 79 8.19 4.04 10.17
CA PHE A 79 6.75 3.76 10.19
C PHE A 79 5.91 5.04 10.01
N THR A 80 4.95 4.99 9.09
CA THR A 80 4.04 6.08 8.77
C THR A 80 2.73 5.56 8.15
N LEU A 81 1.80 6.47 7.88
CA LEU A 81 0.64 6.22 7.03
C LEU A 81 0.90 6.84 5.66
N ILE A 82 0.87 6.02 4.63
CA ILE A 82 0.90 6.47 3.24
C ILE A 82 -0.55 6.56 2.78
N ALA A 83 -1.01 7.75 2.43
CA ALA A 83 -2.40 7.99 2.04
C ALA A 83 -2.51 8.42 0.59
N LYS A 84 -3.57 7.97 -0.08
CA LYS A 84 -3.96 8.40 -1.42
C LYS A 84 -5.43 8.81 -1.40
N ASP A 85 -5.72 9.97 -1.95
CA ASP A 85 -7.08 10.46 -2.18
C ASP A 85 -7.64 10.01 -3.56
N GLY A 86 -8.91 10.32 -3.80
CA GLY A 86 -9.57 10.01 -5.07
C GLY A 86 -9.74 8.52 -5.31
N ILE A 87 -9.82 7.73 -4.25
CA ILE A 87 -10.06 6.29 -4.34
C ILE A 87 -11.48 6.03 -4.81
N LYS A 88 -11.62 5.18 -5.82
CA LYS A 88 -12.90 4.73 -6.35
C LYS A 88 -13.47 3.59 -5.49
N GLU A 89 -14.77 3.54 -5.33
CA GLU A 89 -15.49 2.44 -4.67
C GLU A 89 -16.06 1.43 -5.67
N SER A 90 -16.11 1.81 -6.95
CA SER A 90 -16.52 0.95 -8.06
C SER A 90 -15.78 1.29 -9.33
N GLY A 91 -15.58 0.31 -10.20
CA GLY A 91 -14.93 0.49 -11.51
C GLY A 91 -15.90 1.08 -12.54
N MET A 92 -15.33 1.69 -13.56
CA MET A 92 -16.09 2.35 -14.62
C MET A 92 -16.65 1.38 -15.66
N TYR A 93 -16.01 0.21 -15.86
CA TYR A 93 -16.32 -0.72 -16.94
C TYR A 93 -16.54 -2.13 -16.41
N GLY A 94 -17.69 -2.73 -16.67
CA GLY A 94 -18.08 -4.04 -16.14
C GLY A 94 -17.18 -5.22 -16.54
N GLY A 95 -16.38 -5.11 -17.61
CA GLY A 95 -15.42 -6.13 -18.03
C GLY A 95 -13.97 -5.85 -17.66
N LYS A 96 -13.72 -4.79 -16.90
CA LYS A 96 -12.39 -4.35 -16.51
C LYS A 96 -12.28 -4.16 -15.00
N VAL A 97 -11.07 -4.18 -14.49
CA VAL A 97 -10.73 -3.87 -13.09
C VAL A 97 -9.88 -2.61 -13.07
N ASP A 98 -10.27 -1.65 -12.26
CA ASP A 98 -9.48 -0.46 -11.95
C ASP A 98 -8.66 -0.73 -10.70
N PHE A 99 -7.37 -0.37 -10.69
CA PHE A 99 -6.55 -0.52 -9.50
C PHE A 99 -5.45 0.52 -9.41
N VAL A 100 -4.99 0.76 -8.20
CA VAL A 100 -3.79 1.51 -7.89
C VAL A 100 -2.78 0.57 -7.24
N VAL A 101 -1.50 0.83 -7.47
CA VAL A 101 -0.40 0.05 -6.88
C VAL A 101 0.37 0.94 -5.92
N LEU A 102 0.67 0.43 -4.72
CA LEU A 102 1.60 1.02 -3.77
C LEU A 102 2.88 0.16 -3.70
N HIS A 103 4.02 0.77 -3.90
CA HIS A 103 5.29 0.14 -3.57
C HIS A 103 5.58 0.27 -2.07
N GLY A 104 5.35 -0.80 -1.32
CA GLY A 104 5.46 -0.81 0.14
C GLY A 104 6.62 -1.62 0.71
N SER A 105 7.51 -2.19 -0.12
CA SER A 105 8.69 -2.94 0.32
C SER A 105 9.83 -1.98 0.67
N THR A 106 10.18 -1.91 1.95
CA THR A 106 11.08 -0.87 2.48
C THR A 106 12.52 -0.99 2.00
N ASP A 107 13.00 -2.20 1.75
CA ASP A 107 14.38 -2.51 1.36
C ASP A 107 14.54 -2.78 -0.15
N ALA A 108 13.48 -2.59 -0.94
CA ALA A 108 13.53 -2.71 -2.39
C ALA A 108 13.82 -1.36 -3.06
N PRO A 109 14.56 -1.34 -4.19
CA PRO A 109 14.72 -0.16 -5.03
C PRO A 109 13.41 0.16 -5.77
N ALA A 110 13.41 1.22 -6.57
CA ALA A 110 12.36 1.48 -7.53
C ALA A 110 12.18 0.27 -8.48
N VAL A 111 10.93 -0.06 -8.76
CA VAL A 111 10.56 -1.26 -9.53
C VAL A 111 9.62 -0.93 -10.68
N ASP A 112 9.70 -1.78 -11.71
CA ASP A 112 8.70 -1.91 -12.75
C ASP A 112 7.85 -3.16 -12.50
N VAL A 113 6.59 -3.13 -12.95
CA VAL A 113 5.73 -4.31 -12.98
C VAL A 113 5.28 -4.55 -14.42
N ILE A 114 5.62 -5.72 -14.95
CA ILE A 114 5.37 -6.11 -16.34
C ILE A 114 4.37 -7.26 -16.34
N ALA A 115 3.21 -7.05 -16.95
CA ALA A 115 2.28 -8.14 -17.22
C ALA A 115 2.73 -8.87 -18.49
N ARG A 116 3.03 -10.17 -18.39
CA ARG A 116 3.50 -10.97 -19.54
C ARG A 116 2.48 -10.93 -20.68
N ASN A 117 2.96 -10.74 -21.89
CA ASN A 117 2.16 -10.61 -23.12
C ASN A 117 1.20 -9.42 -23.17
N VAL A 118 1.28 -8.49 -22.20
CA VAL A 118 0.48 -7.26 -22.17
C VAL A 118 1.38 -6.03 -22.25
N GLY A 119 2.39 -5.96 -21.38
CA GLY A 119 3.34 -4.85 -21.32
C GLY A 119 3.57 -4.34 -19.91
N LYS A 120 4.32 -3.24 -19.79
CA LYS A 120 4.64 -2.60 -18.53
C LYS A 120 3.38 -1.91 -17.99
N LEU A 121 2.96 -2.29 -16.80
CA LEU A 121 1.82 -1.71 -16.08
C LEU A 121 2.26 -0.62 -15.10
N VAL A 122 3.38 -0.82 -14.43
CA VAL A 122 3.96 0.14 -13.49
C VAL A 122 5.37 0.45 -13.95
N ASP A 123 5.73 1.72 -13.96
CA ASP A 123 7.00 2.24 -14.42
C ASP A 123 7.64 3.08 -13.30
N ASP A 124 8.87 2.74 -12.94
CA ASP A 124 9.71 3.47 -11.99
C ASP A 124 9.06 3.76 -10.61
N ALA A 125 8.21 2.84 -10.10
CA ALA A 125 7.60 3.03 -8.79
C ALA A 125 8.63 2.88 -7.68
N ALA A 126 8.95 3.96 -6.98
CA ALA A 126 9.83 3.93 -5.83
C ALA A 126 9.06 3.67 -4.54
N TYR A 127 9.77 3.23 -3.48
CA TYR A 127 9.17 2.95 -2.18
C TYR A 127 8.32 4.11 -1.67
N GLY A 128 7.07 3.82 -1.32
CA GLY A 128 6.08 4.78 -0.84
C GLY A 128 5.23 5.43 -1.93
N ASP A 129 5.51 5.17 -3.21
CA ASP A 129 4.73 5.73 -4.30
C ASP A 129 3.46 4.93 -4.56
N PHE A 130 2.35 5.65 -4.72
CA PHE A 130 1.14 5.14 -5.33
C PHE A 130 1.10 5.49 -6.82
N THR A 131 0.73 4.52 -7.64
CA THR A 131 0.44 4.80 -9.05
C THR A 131 -0.83 5.63 -9.22
N ASN A 132 -1.03 6.18 -10.41
CA ASN A 132 -2.37 6.53 -10.88
C ASN A 132 -3.19 5.27 -11.11
N TYR A 133 -4.51 5.43 -11.36
CA TYR A 133 -5.34 4.29 -11.70
C TYR A 133 -4.88 3.62 -13.00
N LEU A 134 -4.73 2.32 -12.92
CA LEU A 134 -4.53 1.41 -14.02
C LEU A 134 -5.85 0.67 -14.26
N THR A 135 -6.15 0.38 -15.52
CA THR A 135 -7.38 -0.33 -15.91
C THR A 135 -7.02 -1.45 -16.86
N VAL A 136 -7.32 -2.68 -16.47
CA VAL A 136 -7.04 -3.87 -17.28
C VAL A 136 -8.31 -4.72 -17.44
N PRO A 137 -8.41 -5.56 -18.51
CA PRO A 137 -9.47 -6.57 -18.57
C PRO A 137 -9.51 -7.46 -17.34
N ALA A 138 -10.70 -7.94 -16.95
CA ALA A 138 -10.86 -8.90 -15.86
C ALA A 138 -10.39 -10.29 -16.32
N SER A 139 -9.10 -10.55 -16.23
CA SER A 139 -8.43 -11.77 -16.71
C SER A 139 -7.35 -12.21 -15.69
N SER A 140 -6.68 -13.31 -15.94
CA SER A 140 -5.52 -13.73 -15.16
C SER A 140 -4.23 -13.21 -15.82
N TYR A 141 -3.30 -12.72 -15.00
CA TYR A 141 -2.03 -12.15 -15.42
C TYR A 141 -0.88 -12.80 -14.66
N LEU A 142 0.25 -12.98 -15.33
CA LEU A 142 1.53 -13.19 -14.68
C LEU A 142 2.27 -11.85 -14.66
N LEU A 143 2.56 -11.38 -13.47
CA LEU A 143 3.19 -10.08 -13.20
C LEU A 143 4.65 -10.31 -12.79
N ASP A 144 5.57 -9.88 -13.61
CA ASP A 144 6.99 -9.87 -13.27
C ASP A 144 7.35 -8.53 -12.65
N VAL A 145 7.98 -8.59 -11.48
CA VAL A 145 8.58 -7.42 -10.81
C VAL A 145 10.06 -7.38 -11.16
N THR A 146 10.51 -6.25 -11.67
CA THR A 146 11.91 -6.03 -12.08
C THR A 146 12.43 -4.73 -11.46
N PRO A 147 13.75 -4.57 -11.27
CA PRO A 147 14.32 -3.26 -10.97
C PRO A 147 13.99 -2.26 -12.09
N ALA A 148 13.68 -1.03 -11.74
CA ALA A 148 13.31 0.03 -12.70
C ALA A 148 14.37 0.27 -13.80
N ASN A 149 15.63 0.10 -13.47
CA ASN A 149 16.75 0.28 -14.39
C ASN A 149 17.16 -0.98 -15.18
N ASN A 150 16.48 -2.13 -14.95
CA ASN A 150 16.84 -3.40 -15.60
C ASN A 150 15.65 -4.37 -15.70
N ASN A 151 14.86 -4.25 -16.72
CA ASN A 151 13.70 -5.11 -16.95
C ASN A 151 14.06 -6.54 -17.39
N ASN A 152 15.33 -6.85 -17.64
CA ASN A 152 15.76 -8.21 -17.96
C ASN A 152 15.98 -9.08 -16.70
N THR A 153 16.01 -8.48 -15.52
CA THR A 153 16.19 -9.18 -14.25
C THR A 153 14.85 -9.28 -13.52
N ILE A 154 14.24 -10.45 -13.55
CA ILE A 154 13.01 -10.71 -12.80
C ILE A 154 13.37 -11.00 -11.35
N VAL A 155 12.88 -10.17 -10.43
CA VAL A 155 13.07 -10.34 -8.98
C VAL A 155 12.02 -11.29 -8.41
N ALA A 156 10.78 -11.15 -8.86
CA ALA A 156 9.66 -11.99 -8.43
C ALA A 156 8.60 -12.06 -9.52
N THR A 157 7.83 -13.15 -9.53
CA THR A 157 6.66 -13.31 -10.41
C THR A 157 5.44 -13.62 -9.56
N PHE A 158 4.35 -12.92 -9.79
CA PHE A 158 3.07 -13.13 -9.10
C PHE A 158 1.97 -13.43 -10.11
N GLU A 159 1.06 -14.31 -9.74
CA GLU A 159 -0.19 -14.50 -10.46
C GLU A 159 -1.26 -13.54 -9.89
N ALA A 160 -1.87 -12.75 -10.76
CA ALA A 160 -3.02 -11.90 -10.45
C ALA A 160 -4.25 -12.41 -11.18
N ASN A 161 -5.06 -13.21 -10.51
CA ASN A 161 -6.32 -13.67 -11.07
C ASN A 161 -7.42 -12.64 -10.81
N LEU A 162 -7.74 -11.85 -11.84
CA LEU A 162 -8.80 -10.85 -11.82
C LEU A 162 -10.08 -11.36 -12.50
N THR A 163 -10.16 -12.64 -12.84
CA THR A 163 -11.34 -13.24 -13.47
C THR A 163 -12.55 -13.11 -12.55
N GLY A 164 -13.65 -12.61 -13.08
CA GLY A 164 -14.88 -12.38 -12.30
C GLY A 164 -14.89 -11.10 -11.47
N LEU A 165 -13.81 -10.31 -11.46
CA LEU A 165 -13.74 -9.04 -10.73
C LEU A 165 -14.08 -7.82 -11.59
N GLY A 166 -14.67 -8.02 -12.78
CA GLY A 166 -15.06 -6.93 -13.69
C GLY A 166 -16.00 -5.93 -13.04
N GLY A 167 -15.74 -4.65 -13.22
CA GLY A 167 -16.43 -3.55 -12.52
C GLY A 167 -15.92 -3.28 -11.12
N GLY A 168 -14.93 -4.06 -10.66
CA GLY A 168 -14.30 -3.89 -9.36
C GLY A 168 -13.18 -2.86 -9.35
N VAL A 169 -12.80 -2.48 -8.14
CA VAL A 169 -11.64 -1.64 -7.85
C VAL A 169 -10.76 -2.35 -6.83
N ALA A 170 -9.45 -2.21 -6.97
CA ALA A 170 -8.50 -2.81 -6.05
C ALA A 170 -7.38 -1.82 -5.65
N VAL A 171 -6.85 -2.03 -4.47
CA VAL A 171 -5.55 -1.50 -4.06
C VAL A 171 -4.60 -2.68 -3.97
N VAL A 172 -3.54 -2.63 -4.76
CA VAL A 172 -2.49 -3.65 -4.80
C VAL A 172 -1.24 -3.05 -4.18
N PHE A 173 -0.59 -3.77 -3.29
CA PHE A 173 0.67 -3.27 -2.79
C PHE A 173 1.70 -4.38 -2.55
N ALA A 174 2.94 -4.06 -2.89
CA ALA A 174 4.09 -4.86 -2.51
C ALA A 174 4.32 -4.67 -1.01
N SER A 175 4.19 -5.72 -0.22
CA SER A 175 4.37 -5.68 1.23
C SER A 175 5.39 -6.71 1.68
N GLY A 176 6.10 -6.40 2.76
CA GLY A 176 7.18 -7.21 3.27
C GLY A 176 8.55 -6.70 2.80
N PHE A 177 9.57 -7.51 3.03
CA PHE A 177 10.95 -7.19 2.65
C PHE A 177 11.35 -7.96 1.39
N LEU A 178 12.14 -7.31 0.54
CA LEU A 178 12.79 -7.97 -0.60
C LEU A 178 13.81 -9.01 -0.13
N ASN A 179 14.59 -8.64 0.90
CA ASN A 179 15.60 -9.50 1.52
C ASN A 179 15.32 -9.61 3.02
N PRO A 180 14.33 -10.44 3.41
CA PRO A 180 13.96 -10.56 4.81
C PRO A 180 15.10 -11.14 5.64
N GLY A 181 15.43 -10.47 6.74
CA GLY A 181 16.32 -11.01 7.78
C GLY A 181 15.61 -12.11 8.60
N ALA A 182 16.37 -12.74 9.50
CA ALA A 182 15.76 -13.66 10.47
C ALA A 182 14.68 -12.93 11.27
N ASN A 183 13.49 -13.51 11.36
CA ASN A 183 12.29 -12.94 12.00
C ASN A 183 11.63 -11.75 11.27
N GLN A 184 11.87 -11.58 9.99
CA GLN A 184 11.18 -10.63 9.12
C GLN A 184 10.32 -11.36 8.11
N ASN A 185 9.23 -10.72 7.67
CA ASN A 185 8.34 -11.27 6.63
C ASN A 185 8.70 -10.70 5.25
N GLY A 186 8.95 -11.56 4.30
CA GLY A 186 9.11 -11.21 2.89
C GLY A 186 7.79 -11.12 2.14
#